data_6a602dc3465b67ad653cfeff38e879f2
#
_entry.id   6a602dc3465b67ad653cfeff38e879f2
#
_cell.length_a   1.000
_cell.length_b   1.000
_cell.length_c   1.000
_cell.angle_alpha   90.00
_cell.angle_beta   90.00
_cell.angle_gamma   90.00
#
_symmetry.space_group_name_H-M   'P 1'
#
loop_
_entity.id
_entity.type
_entity.pdbx_description
1 polymer ?
#
loop_
_entity_poly.entity_id
_entity_poly.type
_entity_poly.pdbx_seq_one_letter_code
_entity_poly.pdbx_strand_id
1 'polypeptide(L)'
;LMLLNRGGKSSERECEICHSVENLVSYHDQKVCDICRGLYQFSKEIAHDHFIITENEGLPIGPNACLKCVAFEKLSQEAFSRVYVKNDYKAGTVKATHVFVGDYQCDEIYNYAALSKNENGLGIKRLAVVRLDVDDLGAAFMAGFSQQGNGQYSTLSRSATFSRSMSLFFKVYINQFASDKKLSIIYAGGDDVFAIGSWQDIISFTVEL
;
A
#
# COMPACT_ATOMS: atom_id res chain seq x y z
N LEU A 1 16.73 18.70 9.51
CA LEU A 1 17.10 20.11 9.21
C LEU A 1 18.31 20.24 8.29
N MET A 2 19.19 19.24 8.20
CA MET A 2 20.34 19.25 7.26
C MET A 2 19.96 19.01 5.78
N LEU A 3 18.79 18.46 5.50
CA LEU A 3 18.35 18.16 4.15
C LEU A 3 17.78 19.37 3.38
N LEU A 4 17.41 20.44 4.07
CA LEU A 4 16.77 21.61 3.47
C LEU A 4 17.73 22.63 2.85
N ASN A 5 19.05 22.45 3.01
CA ASN A 5 20.04 23.45 2.60
C ASN A 5 21.05 22.97 1.54
N ARG A 6 20.72 21.92 0.80
CA ARG A 6 21.56 21.46 -0.33
C ARG A 6 21.12 22.14 -1.61
N GLY A 7 21.56 23.38 -1.76
CA GLY A 7 21.46 24.08 -3.02
C GLY A 7 22.41 23.46 -4.05
N GLY A 8 21.87 22.99 -5.15
CA GLY A 8 22.60 22.53 -6.31
C GLY A 8 22.42 21.05 -6.60
N LYS A 9 21.67 20.74 -7.63
CA LYS A 9 21.58 19.41 -8.22
C LYS A 9 22.92 19.09 -8.89
N SER A 10 23.71 18.20 -8.29
CA SER A 10 24.84 17.59 -8.95
C SER A 10 24.53 16.12 -9.15
N SER A 11 23.94 15.80 -10.30
CA SER A 11 23.55 14.44 -10.69
C SER A 11 24.70 13.43 -10.67
N GLU A 12 25.93 13.89 -10.63
CA GLU A 12 27.11 13.04 -10.57
C GLU A 12 27.52 12.62 -9.16
N ARG A 13 27.05 13.32 -8.13
CA ARG A 13 27.50 13.12 -6.74
C ARG A 13 26.39 12.72 -5.78
N GLU A 14 25.18 12.57 -6.25
CA GLU A 14 24.02 12.25 -5.44
C GLU A 14 23.06 11.30 -6.15
N CYS A 15 22.26 10.60 -5.38
CA CYS A 15 21.17 9.79 -5.88
C CYS A 15 20.11 10.69 -6.55
N GLU A 16 19.76 10.39 -7.79
CA GLU A 16 18.78 11.18 -8.55
C GLU A 16 17.36 11.12 -7.97
N ILE A 17 17.10 10.15 -7.08
CA ILE A 17 15.77 9.96 -6.46
C ILE A 17 15.69 10.64 -5.10
N CYS A 18 16.59 10.29 -4.15
CA CYS A 18 16.52 10.75 -2.76
C CYS A 18 17.62 11.73 -2.37
N HIS A 19 18.52 12.08 -3.31
CA HIS A 19 19.66 12.97 -3.11
C HIS A 19 20.67 12.52 -2.03
N SER A 20 20.66 11.23 -1.64
CA SER A 20 21.75 10.65 -0.83
C SER A 20 23.04 10.61 -1.61
N VAL A 21 24.15 10.80 -0.91
CA VAL A 21 25.52 10.74 -1.49
C VAL A 21 26.21 9.42 -1.20
N GLU A 22 25.56 8.50 -0.49
CA GLU A 22 26.13 7.24 -0.04
C GLU A 22 25.81 6.10 -1.02
N ASN A 23 26.77 5.21 -1.23
CA ASN A 23 26.62 3.96 -1.98
C ASN A 23 25.91 4.11 -3.32
N LEU A 24 26.40 5.06 -4.15
CA LEU A 24 25.82 5.33 -5.46
C LEU A 24 26.21 4.23 -6.46
N VAL A 25 25.22 3.72 -7.18
CA VAL A 25 25.37 2.73 -8.24
C VAL A 25 24.61 3.19 -9.49
N SER A 26 25.04 2.72 -10.66
CA SER A 26 24.30 2.94 -11.90
C SER A 26 23.20 1.90 -12.04
N TYR A 27 21.96 2.33 -12.26
CA TYR A 27 20.80 1.48 -12.43
C TYR A 27 19.81 2.11 -13.41
N HIS A 28 19.49 1.43 -14.53
CA HIS A 28 18.63 1.94 -15.61
C HIS A 28 19.01 3.36 -16.09
N ASP A 29 20.30 3.58 -16.39
CA ASP A 29 20.85 4.86 -16.84
C ASP A 29 20.72 6.01 -15.82
N GLN A 30 20.33 5.72 -14.59
CA GLN A 30 20.26 6.66 -13.47
C GLN A 30 21.30 6.31 -12.41
N LYS A 31 21.76 7.32 -11.70
CA LYS A 31 22.62 7.15 -10.53
C LYS A 31 21.78 7.14 -9.28
N VAL A 32 21.70 5.98 -8.63
CA VAL A 32 20.83 5.77 -7.46
C VAL A 32 21.61 5.18 -6.28
N CYS A 33 21.18 5.46 -5.06
CA CYS A 33 21.74 4.79 -3.88
C CYS A 33 21.19 3.36 -3.73
N ASP A 34 21.83 2.55 -2.90
CA ASP A 34 21.43 1.16 -2.65
C ASP A 34 19.99 1.02 -2.20
N ILE A 35 19.52 1.95 -1.34
CA ILE A 35 18.14 1.94 -0.84
C ILE A 35 17.15 2.19 -1.98
N CYS A 36 17.39 3.22 -2.80
CA CYS A 36 16.50 3.52 -3.92
C CYS A 36 16.50 2.41 -4.97
N ARG A 37 17.67 1.81 -5.25
CA ARG A 37 17.77 0.62 -6.11
C ARG A 37 16.95 -0.54 -5.52
N GLY A 38 17.13 -0.82 -4.23
CA GLY A 38 16.41 -1.87 -3.52
C GLY A 38 14.90 -1.66 -3.56
N LEU A 39 14.42 -0.44 -3.31
CA LEU A 39 13.02 -0.09 -3.40
C LEU A 39 12.46 -0.28 -4.83
N TYR A 40 13.24 0.11 -5.83
CA TYR A 40 12.83 -0.06 -7.23
C TYR A 40 12.70 -1.54 -7.62
N GLN A 41 13.64 -2.37 -7.18
CA GLN A 41 13.58 -3.82 -7.38
C GLN A 41 12.41 -4.44 -6.62
N PHE A 42 12.24 -4.06 -5.35
CA PHE A 42 11.18 -4.56 -4.47
C PHE A 42 9.77 -4.15 -4.92
N SER A 43 9.63 -3.03 -5.62
CA SER A 43 8.32 -2.56 -6.10
C SER A 43 7.60 -3.58 -6.99
N LYS A 44 8.34 -4.45 -7.68
CA LYS A 44 7.79 -5.52 -8.50
C LYS A 44 7.25 -6.69 -7.67
N GLU A 45 7.74 -6.82 -6.45
CA GLU A 45 7.41 -7.92 -5.54
C GLU A 45 6.34 -7.54 -4.51
N ILE A 46 5.99 -6.26 -4.41
CA ILE A 46 5.05 -5.75 -3.40
C ILE A 46 3.62 -6.31 -3.54
N ALA A 47 3.28 -6.79 -4.74
CA ALA A 47 2.00 -7.42 -5.02
C ALA A 47 1.86 -8.83 -4.40
N HIS A 48 2.98 -9.45 -4.02
CA HIS A 48 2.96 -10.77 -3.39
C HIS A 48 2.46 -10.73 -1.94
N ASP A 49 2.09 -11.88 -1.40
CA ASP A 49 1.43 -11.99 -0.10
C ASP A 49 2.37 -12.44 1.02
N HIS A 50 3.52 -13.03 0.71
CA HIS A 50 4.43 -13.58 1.70
C HIS A 50 5.78 -12.89 1.68
N PHE A 51 6.18 -12.39 2.84
CA PHE A 51 7.44 -11.67 3.05
C PHE A 51 8.19 -12.24 4.23
N ILE A 52 9.50 -12.34 4.11
CA ILE A 52 10.39 -12.81 5.16
C ILE A 52 11.45 -11.78 5.50
N ILE A 53 11.94 -11.81 6.73
CA ILE A 53 13.11 -11.06 7.14
C ILE A 53 14.32 -11.97 7.09
N THR A 54 15.28 -11.60 6.26
CA THR A 54 16.58 -12.27 6.10
C THR A 54 17.71 -11.37 6.59
N GLU A 55 18.92 -11.90 6.69
CA GLU A 55 20.09 -11.10 7.13
C GLU A 55 20.73 -10.31 5.99
N ASN A 56 20.81 -10.88 4.78
CA ASN A 56 21.70 -10.35 3.73
C ASN A 56 21.03 -10.20 2.36
N GLU A 57 19.79 -10.66 2.17
CA GLU A 57 19.15 -10.70 0.86
C GLU A 57 17.78 -10.02 0.88
N GLY A 58 17.55 -9.09 -0.03
CA GLY A 58 16.31 -8.36 -0.20
C GLY A 58 16.47 -6.84 -0.02
N LEU A 59 15.36 -6.16 0.25
CA LEU A 59 15.33 -4.73 0.55
C LEU A 59 15.89 -4.49 1.95
N PRO A 60 17.00 -3.74 2.11
CA PRO A 60 17.51 -3.39 3.43
C PRO A 60 16.50 -2.56 4.24
N ILE A 61 16.12 -3.03 5.41
CA ILE A 61 15.20 -2.35 6.34
C ILE A 61 15.84 -2.00 7.67
N GLY A 62 17.07 -2.45 7.89
CA GLY A 62 17.84 -2.16 9.10
C GLY A 62 19.21 -2.85 9.10
N PRO A 63 20.01 -2.67 10.15
CA PRO A 63 21.26 -3.38 10.30
C PRO A 63 21.01 -4.89 10.32
N ASN A 64 21.63 -5.64 9.41
CA ASN A 64 21.48 -7.10 9.27
C ASN A 64 20.02 -7.56 9.12
N ALA A 65 19.17 -6.73 8.50
CA ALA A 65 17.78 -7.08 8.26
C ALA A 65 17.34 -6.61 6.87
N CYS A 66 16.93 -7.55 6.05
CA CYS A 66 16.42 -7.32 4.70
C CYS A 66 15.01 -7.92 4.57
N LEU A 67 14.13 -7.25 3.85
CA LEU A 67 12.81 -7.74 3.50
C LEU A 67 12.87 -8.41 2.12
N LYS A 68 12.46 -9.67 2.05
CA LYS A 68 12.41 -10.45 0.82
C LYS A 68 11.01 -11.00 0.60
N CYS A 69 10.54 -10.98 -0.63
CA CYS A 69 9.34 -11.69 -1.02
C CYS A 69 9.64 -13.15 -1.32
N VAL A 70 8.74 -14.05 -0.94
CA VAL A 70 8.90 -15.49 -1.14
C VAL A 70 7.55 -16.12 -1.48
N ALA A 71 7.52 -16.97 -2.49
CA ALA A 71 6.34 -17.77 -2.78
C ALA A 71 6.04 -18.73 -1.61
N PHE A 72 4.77 -18.95 -1.33
CA PHE A 72 4.31 -19.79 -0.21
C PHE A 72 4.98 -21.18 -0.19
N GLU A 73 5.13 -21.80 -1.35
CA GLU A 73 5.72 -23.14 -1.51
C GLU A 73 7.20 -23.20 -1.12
N LYS A 74 7.90 -22.07 -1.23
CA LYS A 74 9.33 -21.95 -0.90
C LYS A 74 9.59 -21.49 0.52
N LEU A 75 8.56 -21.07 1.25
CA LEU A 75 8.69 -20.51 2.59
C LEU A 75 9.43 -21.44 3.56
N SER A 76 9.21 -22.75 3.48
CA SER A 76 9.86 -23.74 4.34
C SER A 76 11.33 -24.03 3.98
N GLN A 77 11.81 -23.53 2.84
CA GLN A 77 13.17 -23.76 2.34
C GLN A 77 14.11 -22.57 2.61
N GLU A 78 13.57 -21.45 3.00
CA GLU A 78 14.31 -20.21 3.22
C GLU A 78 14.73 -20.09 4.70
N ALA A 79 15.87 -19.46 4.92
CA ALA A 79 16.32 -19.07 6.25
C ALA A 79 15.79 -17.66 6.57
N PHE A 80 15.03 -17.52 7.65
CA PHE A 80 14.41 -16.26 8.03
C PHE A 80 14.32 -16.10 9.56
N SER A 81 14.24 -14.87 10.00
CA SER A 81 13.97 -14.53 11.40
C SER A 81 12.49 -14.29 11.69
N ARG A 82 11.74 -13.78 10.72
CA ARG A 82 10.30 -13.49 10.81
C ARG A 82 9.61 -13.69 9.48
N VAL A 83 8.32 -14.03 9.54
CA VAL A 83 7.42 -14.14 8.38
C VAL A 83 6.27 -13.17 8.55
N TYR A 84 5.94 -12.46 7.49
CA TYR A 84 4.75 -11.62 7.36
C TYR A 84 3.90 -12.15 6.21
N VAL A 85 2.60 -12.24 6.44
CA VAL A 85 1.62 -12.63 5.43
C VAL A 85 0.66 -11.46 5.22
N LYS A 86 0.61 -10.96 4.00
CA LYS A 86 -0.21 -9.80 3.61
C LYS A 86 -1.52 -10.30 3.01
N ASN A 87 -2.64 -9.78 3.51
CA ASN A 87 -4.00 -10.03 2.99
C ASN A 87 -4.41 -11.52 2.88
N ASP A 88 -3.67 -12.43 3.50
CA ASP A 88 -3.97 -13.87 3.54
C ASP A 88 -3.79 -14.41 4.96
N TYR A 89 -4.36 -15.59 5.21
CA TYR A 89 -4.20 -16.36 6.47
C TYR A 89 -3.29 -17.58 6.29
N LYS A 90 -2.88 -17.90 5.07
CA LYS A 90 -2.06 -19.08 4.77
C LYS A 90 -0.62 -18.82 5.14
N ALA A 91 -0.18 -19.45 6.21
CA ALA A 91 1.22 -19.44 6.67
C ALA A 91 1.83 -20.86 6.75
N GLY A 92 1.08 -21.90 6.41
CA GLY A 92 1.49 -23.29 6.56
C GLY A 92 1.76 -23.65 8.01
N THR A 93 2.90 -24.31 8.27
CA THR A 93 3.34 -24.69 9.61
C THR A 93 4.18 -23.61 10.30
N VAL A 94 4.39 -22.47 9.64
CA VAL A 94 5.29 -21.42 10.10
C VAL A 94 4.50 -20.39 10.91
N LYS A 95 5.07 -19.93 12.03
CA LYS A 95 4.50 -18.83 12.80
C LYS A 95 4.68 -17.51 12.01
N ALA A 96 3.60 -16.91 11.58
CA ALA A 96 3.60 -15.67 10.80
C ALA A 96 2.86 -14.53 11.51
N THR A 97 3.22 -13.31 11.16
CA THR A 97 2.47 -12.10 11.50
C THR A 97 1.58 -11.72 10.31
N HIS A 98 0.27 -11.68 10.53
CA HIS A 98 -0.69 -11.30 9.48
C HIS A 98 -0.86 -9.78 9.44
N VAL A 99 -0.76 -9.23 8.24
CA VAL A 99 -0.89 -7.80 7.96
C VAL A 99 -1.97 -7.62 6.89
N PHE A 100 -2.95 -6.78 7.18
CA PHE A 100 -4.01 -6.43 6.23
C PHE A 100 -3.81 -5.02 5.73
N VAL A 101 -3.88 -4.84 4.42
CA VAL A 101 -3.62 -3.58 3.73
C VAL A 101 -4.64 -3.41 2.61
N GLY A 102 -5.17 -2.21 2.45
CA GLY A 102 -5.99 -1.85 1.30
C GLY A 102 -5.08 -1.50 0.12
N ASP A 103 -4.72 -2.49 -0.66
CA ASP A 103 -3.74 -2.37 -1.76
C ASP A 103 -4.09 -3.21 -2.98
N TYR A 104 -5.39 -3.40 -3.22
CA TYR A 104 -5.83 -4.14 -4.41
C TYR A 104 -5.21 -3.58 -5.69
N GLN A 105 -4.70 -4.46 -6.52
CA GLN A 105 -4.11 -4.13 -7.81
C GLN A 105 -4.72 -5.03 -8.90
N CYS A 106 -5.17 -4.39 -9.98
CA CYS A 106 -5.52 -5.10 -11.19
C CYS A 106 -4.25 -5.55 -11.91
N ASP A 107 -4.21 -6.78 -12.40
CA ASP A 107 -3.05 -7.36 -13.09
C ASP A 107 -2.62 -6.59 -14.35
N GLU A 108 -3.54 -5.84 -14.95
CA GLU A 108 -3.32 -5.08 -16.18
C GLU A 108 -3.01 -3.60 -15.94
N ILE A 109 -2.22 -3.30 -14.91
CA ILE A 109 -1.89 -1.94 -14.43
C ILE A 109 -1.50 -0.94 -15.52
N TYR A 110 -0.85 -1.39 -16.59
CA TYR A 110 -0.21 -0.48 -17.55
C TYR A 110 -1.15 0.09 -18.61
N ASN A 111 -2.41 -0.30 -18.65
CA ASN A 111 -3.31 0.10 -19.74
C ASN A 111 -4.77 0.37 -19.32
N TYR A 112 -5.00 0.97 -18.17
CA TYR A 112 -6.34 1.28 -17.67
C TYR A 112 -7.21 2.07 -18.65
N ALA A 113 -6.62 2.98 -19.44
CA ALA A 113 -7.34 3.72 -20.45
C ALA A 113 -7.84 2.81 -21.59
N ALA A 114 -7.08 1.77 -21.95
CA ALA A 114 -7.53 0.79 -22.95
C ALA A 114 -8.59 -0.15 -22.38
N LEU A 115 -8.53 -0.45 -21.10
CA LEU A 115 -9.48 -1.29 -20.38
C LEU A 115 -10.87 -0.63 -20.21
N SER A 116 -10.98 0.68 -20.43
CA SER A 116 -12.25 1.43 -20.37
C SER A 116 -13.21 1.14 -21.51
N LYS A 117 -12.85 0.24 -22.43
CA LYS A 117 -13.76 -0.24 -23.49
C LYS A 117 -14.58 -1.42 -22.97
N ASN A 118 -15.86 -1.46 -23.39
CA ASN A 118 -16.66 -2.65 -23.18
C ASN A 118 -16.21 -3.82 -24.08
N GLU A 119 -16.80 -5.00 -23.92
CA GLU A 119 -16.51 -6.21 -24.71
C GLU A 119 -16.66 -6.02 -26.23
N ASN A 120 -17.52 -5.09 -26.66
CA ASN A 120 -17.71 -4.73 -28.06
C ASN A 120 -16.71 -3.69 -28.57
N GLY A 121 -15.73 -3.32 -27.78
CA GLY A 121 -14.72 -2.30 -28.12
C GLY A 121 -15.23 -0.87 -28.11
N LEU A 122 -16.46 -0.64 -27.67
CA LEU A 122 -17.08 0.68 -27.53
C LEU A 122 -16.73 1.28 -26.17
N GLY A 123 -16.56 2.58 -26.13
CA GLY A 123 -16.25 3.32 -24.91
C GLY A 123 -15.12 4.34 -25.09
N ILE A 124 -15.01 5.23 -24.14
CA ILE A 124 -14.00 6.29 -24.15
C ILE A 124 -12.77 5.80 -23.39
N LYS A 125 -11.62 5.80 -24.04
CA LYS A 125 -10.34 5.48 -23.41
C LYS A 125 -9.93 6.60 -22.46
N ARG A 126 -10.27 6.47 -21.19
CA ARG A 126 -9.88 7.44 -20.16
C ARG A 126 -9.44 6.74 -18.88
N LEU A 127 -8.43 7.29 -18.30
CA LEU A 127 -8.01 7.04 -16.95
C LEU A 127 -8.79 7.96 -16.01
N ALA A 128 -9.17 7.45 -14.84
CA ALA A 128 -9.66 8.26 -13.74
C ALA A 128 -8.83 8.02 -12.49
N VAL A 129 -8.81 9.05 -11.66
CA VAL A 129 -8.20 9.06 -10.34
C VAL A 129 -9.27 9.48 -9.36
N VAL A 130 -9.38 8.78 -8.24
CA VAL A 130 -10.27 9.15 -7.14
C VAL A 130 -9.46 9.32 -5.86
N ARG A 131 -9.79 10.36 -5.13
CA ARG A 131 -9.41 10.55 -3.75
C ARG A 131 -10.67 10.70 -2.93
N LEU A 132 -10.79 9.86 -1.90
CA LEU A 132 -11.90 9.88 -0.95
C LEU A 132 -11.34 10.18 0.43
N ASP A 133 -12.12 10.88 1.21
CA ASP A 133 -11.83 11.24 2.60
C ASP A 133 -13.09 11.08 3.43
N VAL A 134 -12.96 10.66 4.68
CA VAL A 134 -14.10 10.53 5.58
C VAL A 134 -14.35 11.86 6.28
N ASP A 135 -15.48 12.48 5.96
CA ASP A 135 -15.87 13.74 6.58
C ASP A 135 -16.05 13.61 8.09
N ASP A 136 -15.58 14.63 8.81
CA ASP A 136 -15.78 14.80 10.25
C ASP A 136 -15.36 13.61 11.14
N LEU A 137 -14.39 12.77 10.70
CA LEU A 137 -13.94 11.61 11.47
C LEU A 137 -13.45 12.01 12.87
N GLY A 138 -12.77 13.15 13.01
CA GLY A 138 -12.35 13.68 14.32
C GLY A 138 -13.54 13.98 15.22
N ALA A 139 -14.58 14.59 14.70
CA ALA A 139 -15.82 14.85 15.44
C ALA A 139 -16.56 13.55 15.81
N ALA A 140 -16.56 12.57 14.92
CA ALA A 140 -17.14 11.24 15.19
C ALA A 140 -16.43 10.55 16.37
N PHE A 141 -15.10 10.61 16.46
CA PHE A 141 -14.35 10.07 17.60
C PHE A 141 -14.58 10.83 18.91
N MET A 142 -14.68 12.16 18.85
CA MET A 142 -14.81 13.01 20.04
C MET A 142 -16.23 13.07 20.57
N ALA A 143 -17.23 13.17 19.71
CA ALA A 143 -18.60 13.48 20.06
C ALA A 143 -19.66 12.47 19.54
N GLY A 144 -19.28 11.54 18.66
CA GLY A 144 -20.23 10.62 18.02
C GLY A 144 -21.01 9.72 18.98
N PHE A 145 -20.53 9.55 20.22
CA PHE A 145 -21.19 8.76 21.26
C PHE A 145 -21.81 9.60 22.38
N SER A 146 -21.75 10.93 22.31
CA SER A 146 -22.19 11.84 23.37
C SER A 146 -23.62 12.38 23.19
N GLN A 147 -24.25 12.18 22.04
CA GLN A 147 -25.47 12.90 21.64
C GLN A 147 -26.77 12.49 22.36
N GLN A 148 -26.78 11.47 23.19
CA GLN A 148 -27.99 11.11 23.96
C GLN A 148 -27.69 11.03 25.44
N GLY A 149 -27.86 12.16 26.13
CA GLY A 149 -28.02 12.23 27.59
C GLY A 149 -26.88 11.68 28.45
N ASN A 150 -26.21 12.54 29.17
CA ASN A 150 -25.28 12.24 30.27
C ASN A 150 -23.93 11.54 29.97
N GLY A 151 -23.44 11.57 28.74
CA GLY A 151 -22.12 11.00 28.46
C GLY A 151 -22.03 9.47 28.64
N GLN A 152 -23.15 8.79 28.86
CA GLN A 152 -23.25 7.36 29.17
C GLN A 152 -22.67 6.48 28.04
N TYR A 153 -22.62 6.97 26.83
CA TYR A 153 -22.16 6.22 25.66
C TYR A 153 -20.74 6.58 25.20
N SER A 154 -20.13 7.60 25.79
CA SER A 154 -18.74 7.98 25.50
C SER A 154 -17.79 7.11 26.32
N THR A 155 -17.52 5.90 25.86
CA THR A 155 -16.63 4.94 26.53
C THR A 155 -15.42 4.62 25.65
N LEU A 156 -14.28 4.38 26.27
CA LEU A 156 -13.06 3.95 25.60
C LEU A 156 -13.29 2.70 24.74
N SER A 157 -14.12 1.77 25.22
CA SER A 157 -14.47 0.55 24.49
C SER A 157 -15.17 0.84 23.16
N ARG A 158 -16.10 1.80 23.13
CA ARG A 158 -16.80 2.20 21.89
C ARG A 158 -15.88 2.90 20.92
N SER A 159 -15.05 3.82 21.41
CA SER A 159 -14.04 4.48 20.57
C SER A 159 -13.06 3.48 19.98
N ALA A 160 -12.61 2.50 20.77
CA ALA A 160 -11.75 1.44 20.29
C ALA A 160 -12.43 0.52 19.26
N THR A 161 -13.72 0.22 19.45
CA THR A 161 -14.51 -0.58 18.51
C THR A 161 -14.70 0.18 17.20
N PHE A 162 -15.03 1.47 17.26
CA PHE A 162 -15.15 2.32 16.07
C PHE A 162 -13.83 2.40 15.29
N SER A 163 -12.72 2.67 15.98
CA SER A 163 -11.39 2.68 15.37
C SER A 163 -11.03 1.35 14.68
N ARG A 164 -11.38 0.22 15.33
CA ARG A 164 -11.19 -1.11 14.75
C ARG A 164 -12.05 -1.31 13.49
N SER A 165 -13.31 -0.89 13.53
CA SER A 165 -14.22 -1.01 12.38
C SER A 165 -13.74 -0.20 11.20
N MET A 166 -13.30 1.05 11.42
CA MET A 166 -12.67 1.88 10.38
C MET A 166 -11.40 1.22 9.82
N SER A 167 -10.54 0.71 10.70
CA SER A 167 -9.33 0.01 10.28
C SER A 167 -9.61 -1.25 9.45
N LEU A 168 -10.63 -2.02 9.80
CA LEU A 168 -11.06 -3.19 9.03
C LEU A 168 -11.61 -2.78 7.67
N PHE A 169 -12.40 -1.71 7.61
CA PHE A 169 -12.93 -1.20 6.36
C PHE A 169 -11.81 -0.85 5.38
N PHE A 170 -10.89 0.03 5.77
CA PHE A 170 -9.81 0.50 4.90
C PHE A 170 -8.71 -0.53 4.61
N LYS A 171 -8.59 -1.59 5.41
CA LYS A 171 -7.54 -2.61 5.22
C LYS A 171 -8.05 -3.90 4.60
N VAL A 172 -9.31 -4.24 4.80
CA VAL A 172 -9.88 -5.53 4.38
C VAL A 172 -11.00 -5.32 3.38
N TYR A 173 -12.08 -4.65 3.81
CA TYR A 173 -13.29 -4.56 2.99
C TYR A 173 -13.08 -3.77 1.70
N ILE A 174 -12.24 -2.75 1.72
CA ILE A 174 -11.97 -1.94 0.53
C ILE A 174 -11.43 -2.76 -0.65
N ASN A 175 -10.63 -3.78 -0.37
CA ASN A 175 -10.13 -4.69 -1.40
C ASN A 175 -11.26 -5.50 -2.05
N GLN A 176 -12.31 -5.82 -1.30
CA GLN A 176 -13.49 -6.53 -1.84
C GLN A 176 -14.30 -5.62 -2.76
N PHE A 177 -14.47 -4.35 -2.44
CA PHE A 177 -15.11 -3.38 -3.35
C PHE A 177 -14.31 -3.12 -4.62
N ALA A 178 -13.00 -3.25 -4.54
CA ALA A 178 -12.10 -3.10 -5.69
C ALA A 178 -12.00 -4.38 -6.54
N SER A 179 -12.30 -5.55 -5.97
CA SER A 179 -12.22 -6.82 -6.69
C SER A 179 -13.13 -6.80 -7.92
N ASP A 180 -12.70 -7.46 -8.97
CA ASP A 180 -13.39 -7.50 -10.29
C ASP A 180 -13.44 -6.16 -11.05
N LYS A 181 -12.79 -5.11 -10.54
CA LYS A 181 -12.70 -3.82 -11.20
C LYS A 181 -11.30 -3.57 -11.76
N LYS A 182 -11.23 -2.87 -12.86
CA LYS A 182 -9.98 -2.49 -13.54
C LYS A 182 -9.40 -1.22 -12.92
N LEU A 183 -9.00 -1.34 -11.66
CA LEU A 183 -8.39 -0.26 -10.87
C LEU A 183 -7.28 -0.80 -9.97
N SER A 184 -6.49 0.11 -9.42
CA SER A 184 -5.54 -0.18 -8.35
C SER A 184 -5.71 0.82 -7.23
N ILE A 185 -5.72 0.33 -6.00
CA ILE A 185 -5.65 1.14 -4.80
C ILE A 185 -4.18 1.46 -4.56
N ILE A 186 -3.82 2.73 -4.68
CA ILE A 186 -2.45 3.20 -4.43
C ILE A 186 -2.22 3.40 -2.93
N TYR A 187 -3.28 3.84 -2.24
CA TYR A 187 -3.25 4.09 -0.81
C TYR A 187 -4.66 3.94 -0.23
N ALA A 188 -4.78 3.22 0.86
CA ALA A 188 -5.97 3.18 1.69
C ALA A 188 -5.57 3.03 3.15
N GLY A 189 -5.97 3.97 4.00
CA GLY A 189 -5.65 3.93 5.42
C GLY A 189 -6.08 5.18 6.17
N GLY A 190 -6.37 5.01 7.44
CA GLY A 190 -6.91 6.09 8.25
C GLY A 190 -8.33 6.45 7.83
N ASP A 191 -8.44 7.50 7.06
CA ASP A 191 -9.67 8.09 6.54
C ASP A 191 -9.60 8.35 5.02
N ASP A 192 -8.43 8.23 4.46
CA ASP A 192 -8.15 8.53 3.05
C ASP A 192 -8.10 7.28 2.17
N VAL A 193 -8.59 7.38 0.94
CA VAL A 193 -8.38 6.41 -0.14
C VAL A 193 -7.93 7.13 -1.39
N PHE A 194 -6.91 6.57 -2.04
CA PHE A 194 -6.45 7.03 -3.34
C PHE A 194 -6.37 5.84 -4.29
N ALA A 195 -7.15 5.89 -5.38
CA ALA A 195 -7.19 4.85 -6.37
C ALA A 195 -7.14 5.40 -7.80
N ILE A 196 -6.63 4.59 -8.72
CA ILE A 196 -6.48 4.91 -10.13
C ILE A 196 -6.97 3.72 -10.97
N GLY A 197 -7.62 3.98 -12.09
CA GLY A 197 -8.11 2.89 -12.94
C GLY A 197 -8.88 3.36 -14.15
N SER A 198 -9.60 2.44 -14.78
CA SER A 198 -10.54 2.79 -15.83
C SER A 198 -11.62 3.72 -15.26
N TRP A 199 -12.03 4.74 -16.02
CA TRP A 199 -12.96 5.74 -15.49
C TRP A 199 -14.32 5.13 -15.08
N GLN A 200 -14.78 4.10 -15.76
CA GLN A 200 -16.04 3.43 -15.45
C GLN A 200 -15.95 2.68 -14.12
N ASP A 201 -14.87 1.93 -13.92
CA ASP A 201 -14.66 1.15 -12.71
C ASP A 201 -14.39 2.04 -11.50
N ILE A 202 -13.69 3.17 -11.68
CA ILE A 202 -13.51 4.18 -10.62
C ILE A 202 -14.84 4.79 -10.20
N ILE A 203 -15.74 5.11 -11.13
CA ILE A 203 -17.08 5.61 -10.78
C ILE A 203 -17.88 4.54 -10.04
N SER A 204 -17.91 3.29 -10.54
CA SER A 204 -18.59 2.18 -9.88
C SER A 204 -18.05 1.96 -8.46
N PHE A 205 -16.73 1.90 -8.30
CA PHE A 205 -16.08 1.78 -7.02
C PHE A 205 -16.47 2.90 -6.04
N THR A 206 -16.49 4.16 -6.52
CA THR A 206 -16.84 5.33 -5.69
C THR A 206 -18.31 5.33 -5.24
N VAL A 207 -19.20 4.78 -6.07
CA VAL A 207 -20.64 4.73 -5.74
C VAL A 207 -20.96 3.58 -4.78
N GLU A 208 -20.19 2.50 -4.83
CA GLU A 208 -20.38 1.31 -3.98
C GLU A 208 -19.75 1.47 -2.59
N LEU A 209 -18.78 2.39 -2.41
CA LEU A 209 -18.13 2.74 -1.14
C LEU A 209 -19.02 3.65 -0.28
#